data_3d6a82e222784e81cf3a7ef5fc763374
#
_entry.id   3d6a82e222784e81cf3a7ef5fc763374
#
_cell.length_a   1.000
_cell.length_b   1.000
_cell.length_c   1.000
_cell.angle_alpha   90.00
_cell.angle_beta   90.00
_cell.angle_gamma   90.00
#
_symmetry.space_group_name_H-M   'P 1'
#
loop_
_entity.id
_entity.type
_entity.pdbx_description
1 polymer ?
#
loop_
_entity_poly.entity_id
_entity_poly.type
_entity_poly.pdbx_seq_one_letter_code
_entity_poly.pdbx_strand_id
1 'polypeptide(L)'
;MSVPYRSSLPFLALSLALAGGSASAQQKPPADKPVHPGTGAPEMMYKGAPVPIKPEEAQEASGPKAPPITAAEFEEAKTIYFQRCAGCHGVLRKGATGKPLTPDITLARGTEYLKVFINFGSPAGMPNWGTSGELTEKEVDLMARYIQQTPPTPPEWGMKEMKASWKILVPPAQRPTQKMNNYNIGNLFSVTLRDSGEIALIDGDTKKIVNIIRTGYAVHISRMSSSGRYLFVIGRDAKINLIDLWMEKPDNVAEIKVGLEARSVDTSKYKGYEDKYAIAGTYWPPQYVIMKGDTLEPLRIESTRGVTVDTQDYHPEPRVAAIVASHFKPEFVVNVKETGKILLVNYKDLNALTTTEIGGARFLHDGGWDSTKRYFLVAANQSNKIAVVDAKEGKLTALVDVGHIPHPGRGANFVHPKFGPVWATGHLGEESISLIGTDPKKHKQYAWKVVQVLKGQGGGSLFIKTHPKSRNLWVDTPLNPDPKISQSVAVFDIDNLDKGYAVLPIAEWAGLGEGAKRVVHPEYNQAGDEVWFSVWSAKNQESAIVVVDDKSRKLKAVIKDPHLITPTGKFNVYNTQHDIY
;
A
#
# COMPACT_ATOMS: atom_id res chain seq x y z
N MET A 1 14.19 -52.26 -42.86
CA MET A 1 14.74 -51.77 -44.13
C MET A 1 15.21 -50.35 -43.87
N SER A 2 16.45 -50.26 -43.57
CA SER A 2 17.61 -49.70 -44.30
C SER A 2 17.46 -48.18 -44.51
N VAL A 3 18.14 -47.40 -43.69
CA VAL A 3 19.50 -46.88 -43.68
C VAL A 3 19.74 -45.67 -44.62
N PRO A 4 20.72 -44.85 -44.40
CA PRO A 4 20.68 -43.38 -44.22
C PRO A 4 21.43 -42.63 -45.36
N TYR A 5 21.46 -41.29 -45.30
CA TYR A 5 22.49 -40.57 -46.07
C TYR A 5 23.07 -39.38 -45.33
N ARG A 6 24.40 -39.43 -45.17
CA ARG A 6 25.34 -38.36 -44.80
C ARG A 6 25.71 -37.53 -46.05
N SER A 7 26.03 -36.27 -45.87
CA SER A 7 27.19 -35.55 -46.47
C SER A 7 27.16 -34.12 -45.96
N SER A 8 28.14 -33.69 -45.26
CA SER A 8 29.51 -33.22 -45.53
C SER A 8 29.58 -31.73 -45.90
N LEU A 9 30.31 -31.03 -45.03
CA LEU A 9 30.82 -29.65 -45.14
C LEU A 9 31.62 -29.42 -46.44
N PRO A 10 31.86 -28.12 -46.78
CA PRO A 10 33.23 -27.73 -46.80
C PRO A 10 33.56 -26.42 -46.05
N PHE A 11 34.72 -26.46 -45.45
CA PHE A 11 35.57 -25.31 -45.03
C PHE A 11 35.90 -24.42 -46.24
N LEU A 12 35.85 -23.10 -46.03
CA LEU A 12 36.60 -22.17 -46.88
C LEU A 12 37.40 -21.27 -45.97
N ALA A 13 38.69 -21.50 -46.01
CA ALA A 13 39.71 -20.59 -45.49
C ALA A 13 39.84 -19.41 -46.44
N LEU A 14 39.88 -18.20 -45.93
CA LEU A 14 40.38 -17.06 -46.69
C LEU A 14 41.38 -16.26 -45.87
N SER A 15 42.47 -16.04 -46.49
CA SER A 15 43.75 -15.54 -46.10
C SER A 15 43.79 -14.10 -45.57
N LEU A 16 44.77 -13.88 -44.69
CA LEU A 16 45.25 -12.59 -44.18
C LEU A 16 45.59 -11.61 -45.34
N ALA A 17 45.11 -10.39 -45.17
CA ALA A 17 45.74 -9.21 -45.73
C ALA A 17 46.11 -8.24 -44.59
N LEU A 18 47.41 -8.11 -44.34
CA LEU A 18 47.98 -7.08 -43.49
C LEU A 18 47.84 -5.72 -44.19
N ALA A 19 47.05 -4.84 -43.60
CA ALA A 19 47.16 -3.41 -43.89
C ALA A 19 47.49 -2.69 -42.58
N GLY A 20 48.68 -2.11 -42.54
CA GLY A 20 49.16 -1.29 -41.46
C GLY A 20 48.28 -0.03 -41.28
N GLY A 21 47.64 0.07 -40.16
CA GLY A 21 46.97 1.27 -39.67
C GLY A 21 47.69 1.77 -38.44
N SER A 22 48.19 2.96 -38.52
CA SER A 22 48.86 3.74 -37.50
C SER A 22 48.15 3.67 -36.16
N ALA A 23 48.85 3.23 -35.14
CA ALA A 23 48.44 3.35 -33.76
C ALA A 23 48.26 4.82 -33.41
N SER A 24 47.04 5.30 -33.32
CA SER A 24 46.75 6.52 -32.59
C SER A 24 47.03 6.24 -31.12
N ALA A 25 48.07 6.83 -30.60
CA ALA A 25 48.36 6.85 -29.19
C ALA A 25 47.11 7.38 -28.47
N GLN A 26 46.42 6.52 -27.74
CA GLN A 26 45.48 6.95 -26.71
C GLN A 26 46.30 7.80 -25.73
N GLN A 27 46.11 9.10 -25.77
CA GLN A 27 46.60 9.99 -24.74
C GLN A 27 46.00 9.51 -23.43
N LYS A 28 46.87 9.01 -22.54
CA LYS A 28 46.48 8.87 -21.12
C LYS A 28 45.88 10.20 -20.68
N PRO A 29 44.72 10.21 -20.05
CA PRO A 29 44.23 11.42 -19.44
C PRO A 29 45.25 11.94 -18.45
N PRO A 30 45.45 13.26 -18.33
CA PRO A 30 46.42 13.82 -17.41
C PRO A 30 46.16 13.32 -16.00
N ALA A 31 47.24 12.87 -15.34
CA ALA A 31 47.21 12.18 -14.05
C ALA A 31 46.76 13.03 -12.86
N ASP A 32 46.32 14.27 -13.05
CA ASP A 32 46.12 15.24 -11.97
C ASP A 32 44.76 15.91 -11.95
N LYS A 33 43.71 15.31 -12.53
CA LYS A 33 42.37 15.82 -12.28
C LYS A 33 41.78 15.12 -11.07
N PRO A 34 41.38 15.83 -9.99
CA PRO A 34 40.72 15.23 -8.85
C PRO A 34 39.41 14.58 -9.32
N VAL A 35 39.31 13.28 -9.07
CA VAL A 35 38.08 12.54 -9.31
C VAL A 35 37.17 12.77 -8.11
N HIS A 36 35.98 13.21 -8.38
CA HIS A 36 34.97 13.46 -7.36
C HIS A 36 34.72 12.20 -6.49
N PRO A 37 34.57 12.32 -5.16
CA PRO A 37 34.32 11.18 -4.28
C PRO A 37 33.09 10.37 -4.65
N GLY A 38 32.18 10.93 -5.44
CA GLY A 38 30.97 10.25 -5.93
C GLY A 38 31.16 9.50 -7.26
N THR A 39 32.36 9.52 -7.87
CA THR A 39 32.57 8.90 -9.18
C THR A 39 33.14 7.49 -9.13
N GLY A 40 33.22 6.90 -7.93
CA GLY A 40 33.61 5.49 -7.77
C GLY A 40 35.05 5.14 -8.07
N ALA A 41 35.99 6.07 -7.89
CA ALA A 41 37.43 5.80 -8.03
C ALA A 41 38.05 5.50 -6.65
N PRO A 42 38.01 4.25 -6.17
CA PRO A 42 38.47 3.88 -4.83
C PRO A 42 39.95 4.19 -4.60
N GLU A 43 40.78 4.10 -5.67
CA GLU A 43 42.21 4.34 -5.57
C GLU A 43 42.60 5.78 -5.19
N MET A 44 41.76 6.75 -5.54
CA MET A 44 41.99 8.14 -5.17
C MET A 44 41.69 8.40 -3.69
N MET A 45 40.74 7.67 -3.10
CA MET A 45 40.46 7.77 -1.68
C MET A 45 41.58 7.23 -0.80
N TYR A 46 42.32 6.23 -1.27
CA TYR A 46 43.43 5.61 -0.53
C TYR A 46 44.77 6.31 -0.67
N LYS A 47 44.94 7.21 -1.64
CA LYS A 47 46.20 7.92 -1.91
C LYS A 47 46.18 9.38 -1.44
N GLY A 48 45.33 9.76 -0.52
CA GLY A 48 45.26 11.13 -0.04
C GLY A 48 44.79 12.10 -1.11
N ALA A 49 43.77 11.72 -1.88
CA ALA A 49 43.10 12.63 -2.78
C ALA A 49 42.70 13.92 -2.04
N PRO A 50 42.66 15.06 -2.73
CA PRO A 50 42.28 16.33 -2.12
C PRO A 50 40.96 16.17 -1.35
N VAL A 51 40.91 16.79 -0.19
CA VAL A 51 39.71 16.80 0.66
C VAL A 51 38.49 17.11 -0.22
N PRO A 52 37.47 16.28 -0.19
CA PRO A 52 36.27 16.54 -0.99
C PRO A 52 35.72 17.93 -0.66
N ILE A 53 35.34 18.66 -1.68
CA ILE A 53 34.56 19.89 -1.51
C ILE A 53 33.37 19.52 -0.67
N LYS A 54 33.14 20.24 0.43
CA LYS A 54 31.99 20.00 1.26
C LYS A 54 30.72 20.08 0.41
N PRO A 55 29.71 19.24 0.66
CA PRO A 55 28.45 19.27 -0.11
C PRO A 55 27.85 20.67 -0.21
N GLU A 56 28.03 21.49 0.81
CA GLU A 56 27.58 22.88 0.88
C GLU A 56 28.36 23.78 -0.11
N GLU A 57 29.67 23.61 -0.24
CA GLU A 57 30.54 24.37 -1.17
C GLU A 57 30.29 23.95 -2.63
N ALA A 58 29.95 22.68 -2.88
CA ALA A 58 29.59 22.19 -4.21
C ALA A 58 28.21 22.71 -4.65
N GLN A 59 27.30 22.92 -3.72
CA GLN A 59 25.97 23.50 -3.98
C GLN A 59 26.03 25.00 -4.30
N GLU A 60 27.00 25.73 -3.76
CA GLU A 60 27.17 27.15 -4.08
C GLU A 60 27.66 27.41 -5.49
N ALA A 61 28.26 26.40 -6.13
CA ALA A 61 28.95 26.58 -7.42
C ALA A 61 28.09 26.35 -8.67
N SER A 62 26.90 25.67 -8.57
CA SER A 62 26.21 25.27 -9.81
C SER A 62 24.74 24.91 -9.63
N GLY A 63 23.84 25.86 -9.63
CA GLY A 63 22.41 25.59 -9.76
C GLY A 63 21.51 26.58 -9.02
N PRO A 64 20.18 26.52 -9.22
CA PRO A 64 19.25 27.37 -8.50
C PRO A 64 19.31 27.05 -7.01
N LYS A 65 19.49 28.09 -6.17
CA LYS A 65 19.46 27.95 -4.71
C LYS A 65 18.04 27.61 -4.24
N ALA A 66 17.94 26.76 -3.23
CA ALA A 66 16.66 26.48 -2.60
C ALA A 66 16.04 27.76 -2.01
N PRO A 67 14.71 27.95 -2.13
CA PRO A 67 14.03 29.09 -1.55
C PRO A 67 14.27 29.18 -0.03
N PRO A 68 14.36 30.39 0.55
CA PRO A 68 14.60 30.54 1.97
C PRO A 68 13.44 29.94 2.78
N ILE A 69 13.80 29.29 3.89
CA ILE A 69 12.87 28.71 4.86
C ILE A 69 13.46 28.85 6.26
N THR A 70 12.67 29.29 7.22
CA THR A 70 13.10 29.35 8.61
C THR A 70 13.13 27.98 9.29
N ALA A 71 13.85 27.83 10.38
CA ALA A 71 13.88 26.56 11.13
C ALA A 71 12.48 26.14 11.62
N ALA A 72 11.65 27.09 12.04
CA ALA A 72 10.27 26.82 12.46
C ALA A 72 9.41 26.34 11.29
N GLU A 73 9.47 27.02 10.15
CA GLU A 73 8.79 26.62 8.92
C GLU A 73 9.26 25.26 8.44
N PHE A 74 10.55 24.95 8.58
CA PHE A 74 11.11 23.65 8.20
C PHE A 74 10.50 22.51 9.03
N GLU A 75 10.38 22.66 10.34
CA GLU A 75 9.76 21.65 11.21
C GLU A 75 8.26 21.52 10.99
N GLU A 76 7.55 22.63 10.74
CA GLU A 76 6.14 22.61 10.33
C GLU A 76 5.96 21.84 9.01
N ALA A 77 6.74 22.20 8.00
CA ALA A 77 6.71 21.56 6.70
C ALA A 77 7.08 20.07 6.75
N LYS A 78 8.06 19.70 7.56
CA LYS A 78 8.44 18.30 7.81
C LYS A 78 7.26 17.50 8.33
N THR A 79 6.48 18.08 9.23
CA THR A 79 5.26 17.46 9.76
C THR A 79 4.20 17.29 8.68
N ILE A 80 3.90 18.34 7.92
CA ILE A 80 2.93 18.30 6.82
C ILE A 80 3.37 17.28 5.75
N TYR A 81 4.65 17.28 5.39
CA TYR A 81 5.20 16.33 4.40
C TYR A 81 4.98 14.88 4.84
N PHE A 82 5.31 14.56 6.09
CA PHE A 82 5.06 13.23 6.64
C PHE A 82 3.58 12.86 6.58
N GLN A 83 2.72 13.80 6.95
CA GLN A 83 1.27 13.58 7.02
C GLN A 83 0.60 13.39 5.66
N ARG A 84 1.02 14.13 4.64
CA ARG A 84 0.31 14.24 3.35
C ARG A 84 1.09 13.71 2.16
N CYS A 85 2.41 13.78 2.16
CA CYS A 85 3.25 13.59 0.97
C CYS A 85 4.09 12.31 0.99
N ALA A 86 4.73 12.00 2.14
CA ALA A 86 5.71 10.91 2.25
C ALA A 86 5.15 9.55 1.85
N GLY A 87 3.86 9.30 2.08
CA GLY A 87 3.21 8.05 1.71
C GLY A 87 3.32 7.71 0.23
N CYS A 88 3.29 8.71 -0.64
CA CYS A 88 3.42 8.55 -2.09
C CYS A 88 4.84 8.86 -2.59
N HIS A 89 5.50 9.86 -2.03
CA HIS A 89 6.79 10.35 -2.53
C HIS A 89 8.02 9.80 -1.80
N GLY A 90 7.83 9.05 -0.70
CA GLY A 90 8.89 8.51 0.15
C GLY A 90 9.40 9.50 1.19
N VAL A 91 9.96 9.01 2.30
CA VAL A 91 10.56 9.84 3.35
C VAL A 91 11.85 10.49 2.86
N LEU A 92 12.65 9.73 2.10
CA LEU A 92 13.87 10.22 1.42
C LEU A 92 13.56 10.92 0.09
N ARG A 93 12.29 11.13 -0.27
CA ARG A 93 11.82 11.78 -1.50
C ARG A 93 12.28 11.12 -2.80
N LYS A 94 12.70 9.86 -2.76
CA LYS A 94 13.17 9.13 -3.95
C LYS A 94 12.03 8.60 -4.84
N GLY A 95 10.79 8.93 -4.49
CA GLY A 95 9.61 8.49 -5.21
C GLY A 95 9.10 7.12 -4.78
N ALA A 96 7.88 6.83 -5.18
CA ALA A 96 7.22 5.53 -5.06
C ALA A 96 5.98 5.48 -5.96
N THR A 97 4.76 5.51 -5.39
CA THR A 97 3.53 5.75 -6.17
C THR A 97 3.55 7.16 -6.79
N GLY A 98 4.05 8.16 -6.04
CA GLY A 98 4.33 9.49 -6.54
C GLY A 98 5.75 9.59 -7.13
N LYS A 99 5.97 10.55 -8.02
CA LYS A 99 7.28 10.83 -8.63
C LYS A 99 8.32 11.24 -7.57
N PRO A 100 9.63 11.08 -7.84
CA PRO A 100 10.67 11.62 -6.98
C PRO A 100 10.55 13.13 -6.80
N LEU A 101 10.86 13.59 -5.58
CA LEU A 101 10.89 15.00 -5.18
C LEU A 101 12.27 15.35 -4.61
N THR A 102 13.34 14.82 -5.22
CA THR A 102 14.71 15.16 -4.87
C THR A 102 15.04 16.59 -5.30
N PRO A 103 15.95 17.30 -4.60
CA PRO A 103 16.23 18.71 -4.86
C PRO A 103 16.64 19.02 -6.30
N ASP A 104 17.39 18.13 -6.96
CA ASP A 104 17.76 18.26 -8.37
C ASP A 104 16.53 18.40 -9.30
N ILE A 105 15.46 17.65 -9.00
CA ILE A 105 14.20 17.68 -9.76
C ILE A 105 13.36 18.91 -9.36
N THR A 106 13.21 19.16 -8.06
CA THR A 106 12.29 20.18 -7.56
C THR A 106 12.82 21.60 -7.77
N LEU A 107 14.13 21.81 -7.63
CA LEU A 107 14.77 23.09 -7.96
C LEU A 107 14.64 23.44 -9.44
N ALA A 108 14.81 22.47 -10.32
CA ALA A 108 14.64 22.68 -11.76
C ALA A 108 13.19 23.05 -12.15
N ARG A 109 12.20 22.64 -11.35
CA ARG A 109 10.77 22.97 -11.57
C ARG A 109 10.39 24.34 -11.02
N GLY A 110 11.00 24.74 -9.91
CA GLY A 110 10.73 26.01 -9.23
C GLY A 110 9.45 26.04 -8.41
N THR A 111 9.39 27.00 -7.49
CA THR A 111 8.34 27.10 -6.48
C THR A 111 6.94 27.22 -7.07
N GLU A 112 6.72 28.09 -8.06
CA GLU A 112 5.38 28.32 -8.62
C GLU A 112 4.82 27.10 -9.34
N TYR A 113 5.65 26.37 -10.08
CA TYR A 113 5.25 25.11 -10.69
C TYR A 113 4.80 24.09 -9.64
N LEU A 114 5.58 23.94 -8.55
CA LEU A 114 5.28 23.01 -7.49
C LEU A 114 3.98 23.39 -6.74
N LYS A 115 3.74 24.68 -6.51
CA LYS A 115 2.49 25.19 -5.90
C LYS A 115 1.26 24.75 -6.70
N VAL A 116 1.33 24.85 -8.03
CA VAL A 116 0.21 24.44 -8.90
C VAL A 116 -0.16 22.97 -8.66
N PHE A 117 0.83 22.07 -8.67
CA PHE A 117 0.56 20.65 -8.47
C PHE A 117 0.10 20.31 -7.05
N ILE A 118 0.63 20.99 -6.04
CA ILE A 118 0.19 20.79 -4.65
C ILE A 118 -1.25 21.30 -4.47
N ASN A 119 -1.57 22.44 -5.08
CA ASN A 119 -2.88 23.07 -4.95
C ASN A 119 -3.99 22.31 -5.69
N PHE A 120 -3.75 21.96 -6.96
CA PHE A 120 -4.77 21.41 -7.86
C PHE A 120 -4.70 19.88 -8.04
N GLY A 121 -3.61 19.23 -7.61
CA GLY A 121 -3.41 17.80 -7.82
C GLY A 121 -3.17 17.44 -9.29
N SER A 122 -3.41 16.17 -9.60
CA SER A 122 -3.35 15.65 -10.97
C SER A 122 -4.35 14.52 -11.21
N PRO A 123 -4.82 14.33 -12.45
CA PRO A 123 -5.68 13.18 -12.80
C PRO A 123 -5.02 11.82 -12.55
N ALA A 124 -3.68 11.79 -12.46
CA ALA A 124 -2.90 10.59 -12.15
C ALA A 124 -2.83 10.24 -10.65
N GLY A 125 -3.78 10.73 -9.84
CA GLY A 125 -3.96 10.33 -8.46
C GLY A 125 -3.21 11.18 -7.41
N MET A 126 -2.57 12.30 -7.79
CA MET A 126 -2.11 13.27 -6.80
C MET A 126 -3.30 14.09 -6.30
N PRO A 127 -3.62 14.09 -4.99
CA PRO A 127 -4.74 14.85 -4.46
C PRO A 127 -4.57 16.36 -4.62
N ASN A 128 -5.66 17.06 -4.74
CA ASN A 128 -5.74 18.52 -4.83
C ASN A 128 -5.74 19.16 -3.44
N TRP A 129 -4.60 19.13 -2.76
CA TRP A 129 -4.47 19.47 -1.34
C TRP A 129 -4.95 20.87 -0.98
N GLY A 130 -4.69 21.87 -1.83
CA GLY A 130 -5.15 23.25 -1.60
C GLY A 130 -6.64 23.42 -1.89
N THR A 131 -7.10 23.08 -3.10
CA THR A 131 -8.51 23.28 -3.50
C THR A 131 -9.50 22.39 -2.75
N SER A 132 -9.04 21.31 -2.13
CA SER A 132 -9.85 20.51 -1.21
C SER A 132 -9.94 21.09 0.20
N GLY A 133 -9.19 22.18 0.51
CA GLY A 133 -9.14 22.79 1.83
C GLY A 133 -8.32 22.00 2.88
N GLU A 134 -7.58 20.97 2.47
CA GLU A 134 -6.71 20.21 3.39
C GLU A 134 -5.40 20.94 3.73
N LEU A 135 -4.92 21.78 2.82
CA LEU A 135 -3.81 22.71 3.05
C LEU A 135 -4.27 24.13 2.73
N THR A 136 -3.90 25.06 3.59
CA THR A 136 -4.06 26.48 3.34
C THR A 136 -3.11 26.96 2.25
N GLU A 137 -3.35 28.12 1.66
CA GLU A 137 -2.46 28.73 0.66
C GLU A 137 -1.03 28.90 1.22
N LYS A 138 -0.90 29.29 2.49
CA LYS A 138 0.38 29.40 3.18
C LYS A 138 1.09 28.06 3.31
N GLU A 139 0.37 27.00 3.63
CA GLU A 139 0.94 25.65 3.73
C GLU A 139 1.32 25.09 2.35
N VAL A 140 0.56 25.42 1.29
CA VAL A 140 0.92 25.07 -0.09
C VAL A 140 2.23 25.73 -0.50
N ASP A 141 2.40 27.02 -0.23
CA ASP A 141 3.65 27.77 -0.48
C ASP A 141 4.82 27.17 0.33
N LEU A 142 4.59 26.96 1.63
CA LEU A 142 5.56 26.34 2.52
C LEU A 142 6.02 24.97 2.03
N MET A 143 5.09 24.12 1.61
CA MET A 143 5.42 22.80 1.07
C MET A 143 6.21 22.87 -0.22
N ALA A 144 5.88 23.81 -1.13
CA ALA A 144 6.61 24.01 -2.37
C ALA A 144 8.07 24.44 -2.10
N ARG A 145 8.30 25.33 -1.11
CA ARG A 145 9.67 25.73 -0.68
C ARG A 145 10.40 24.59 0.03
N TYR A 146 9.70 23.85 0.88
CA TYR A 146 10.27 22.75 1.66
C TYR A 146 10.78 21.59 0.79
N ILE A 147 10.02 21.17 -0.24
CA ILE A 147 10.45 20.05 -1.08
C ILE A 147 11.64 20.37 -1.98
N GLN A 148 12.06 21.63 -2.06
CA GLN A 148 13.29 22.07 -2.71
C GLN A 148 14.51 22.06 -1.76
N GLN A 149 14.31 21.87 -0.45
CA GLN A 149 15.37 21.68 0.52
C GLN A 149 15.91 20.25 0.51
N THR A 150 17.14 20.05 0.98
CA THR A 150 17.67 18.71 1.25
C THR A 150 16.76 17.97 2.24
N PRO A 151 16.31 16.76 1.92
CA PRO A 151 15.46 16.00 2.83
C PRO A 151 16.23 15.64 4.11
N PRO A 152 15.62 15.79 5.30
CA PRO A 152 16.27 15.35 6.53
C PRO A 152 16.43 13.83 6.53
N THR A 153 17.53 13.32 7.07
CA THR A 153 17.72 11.88 7.31
C THR A 153 16.96 11.48 8.57
N PRO A 154 15.92 10.62 8.45
CA PRO A 154 15.18 10.21 9.63
C PRO A 154 16.01 9.23 10.48
N PRO A 155 15.78 9.17 11.82
CA PRO A 155 16.47 8.22 12.68
C PRO A 155 16.07 6.78 12.36
N GLU A 156 16.96 5.84 12.66
CA GLU A 156 16.66 4.40 12.64
C GLU A 156 15.80 4.02 13.86
N TRP A 157 15.14 2.87 13.78
CA TRP A 157 14.26 2.35 14.81
C TRP A 157 14.48 0.85 14.95
N GLY A 158 15.16 0.44 16.02
CA GLY A 158 15.55 -0.94 16.25
C GLY A 158 14.83 -1.58 17.43
N MET A 159 15.35 -2.72 17.88
CA MET A 159 14.75 -3.50 18.98
C MET A 159 14.72 -2.72 20.30
N LYS A 160 15.72 -1.86 20.55
CA LYS A 160 15.80 -1.03 21.76
C LYS A 160 14.63 -0.06 21.82
N GLU A 161 14.39 0.67 20.74
CA GLU A 161 13.31 1.66 20.64
C GLU A 161 11.93 0.97 20.66
N MET A 162 11.82 -0.19 20.02
CA MET A 162 10.58 -0.99 20.05
C MET A 162 10.25 -1.45 21.47
N LYS A 163 11.21 -2.03 22.19
CA LYS A 163 11.00 -2.47 23.58
C LYS A 163 10.69 -1.32 24.52
N ALA A 164 11.30 -0.15 24.31
CA ALA A 164 11.01 1.05 25.10
C ALA A 164 9.58 1.59 24.86
N SER A 165 9.02 1.36 23.67
CA SER A 165 7.67 1.79 23.32
C SER A 165 6.59 0.75 23.60
N TRP A 166 6.98 -0.52 23.81
CA TRP A 166 6.06 -1.63 24.03
C TRP A 166 5.41 -1.57 25.40
N LYS A 167 4.08 -1.67 25.43
CA LYS A 167 3.30 -1.65 26.66
C LYS A 167 2.22 -2.74 26.61
N ILE A 168 2.12 -3.50 27.69
CA ILE A 168 0.99 -4.36 27.97
C ILE A 168 0.04 -3.58 28.89
N LEU A 169 -1.13 -3.21 28.37
CA LEU A 169 -2.15 -2.45 29.09
C LEU A 169 -3.01 -3.36 29.96
N VAL A 170 -3.35 -4.55 29.43
CA VAL A 170 -4.03 -5.62 30.16
C VAL A 170 -3.24 -6.91 29.97
N PRO A 171 -2.58 -7.42 31.01
CA PRO A 171 -1.84 -8.69 30.95
C PRO A 171 -2.71 -9.86 30.51
N PRO A 172 -2.21 -10.81 29.70
CA PRO A 172 -3.00 -11.95 29.21
C PRO A 172 -3.76 -12.71 30.30
N ALA A 173 -3.15 -12.90 31.47
CA ALA A 173 -3.78 -13.57 32.62
C ALA A 173 -4.99 -12.81 33.21
N GLN A 174 -5.13 -11.51 32.93
CA GLN A 174 -6.23 -10.67 33.37
C GLN A 174 -7.31 -10.49 32.30
N ARG A 175 -7.09 -10.99 31.09
CA ARG A 175 -8.05 -10.90 29.99
C ARG A 175 -9.15 -11.95 30.16
N PRO A 176 -10.36 -11.69 29.64
CA PRO A 176 -11.44 -12.67 29.67
C PRO A 176 -11.03 -14.01 29.07
N THR A 177 -11.39 -15.12 29.70
CA THR A 177 -11.22 -16.46 29.14
C THR A 177 -12.36 -16.87 28.21
N GLN A 178 -13.47 -16.12 28.25
CA GLN A 178 -14.65 -16.24 27.38
C GLN A 178 -15.17 -14.86 27.02
N LYS A 179 -15.98 -14.78 25.98
CA LYS A 179 -16.59 -13.50 25.55
C LYS A 179 -17.51 -12.94 26.65
N MET A 180 -17.26 -11.72 27.11
CA MET A 180 -17.97 -11.04 28.20
C MET A 180 -19.07 -10.08 27.73
N ASN A 181 -19.21 -9.86 26.43
CA ASN A 181 -20.21 -8.98 25.82
C ASN A 181 -21.21 -9.77 24.98
N ASN A 182 -22.30 -9.13 24.58
CA ASN A 182 -23.37 -9.75 23.78
C ASN A 182 -23.30 -9.39 22.28
N TYR A 183 -22.23 -8.72 21.81
CA TYR A 183 -22.10 -8.35 20.41
C TYR A 183 -21.94 -9.59 19.52
N ASN A 184 -22.49 -9.55 18.33
CA ASN A 184 -22.13 -10.44 17.25
C ASN A 184 -20.76 -10.02 16.70
N ILE A 185 -19.67 -10.58 17.28
CA ILE A 185 -18.30 -10.18 16.94
C ILE A 185 -18.05 -10.24 15.44
N GLY A 186 -18.55 -11.28 14.75
CA GLY A 186 -18.39 -11.43 13.31
C GLY A 186 -19.03 -10.29 12.51
N ASN A 187 -20.05 -9.61 13.05
CA ASN A 187 -20.70 -8.49 12.38
C ASN A 187 -20.27 -7.11 12.89
N LEU A 188 -19.26 -7.03 13.75
CA LEU A 188 -18.64 -5.75 14.10
C LEU A 188 -17.87 -5.18 12.92
N PHE A 189 -17.82 -3.85 12.84
CA PHE A 189 -17.00 -3.09 11.91
C PHE A 189 -15.95 -2.29 12.68
N SER A 190 -14.70 -2.38 12.26
CA SER A 190 -13.63 -1.47 12.65
C SER A 190 -13.50 -0.38 11.58
N VAL A 191 -13.81 0.85 11.96
CA VAL A 191 -13.75 2.02 11.07
C VAL A 191 -12.56 2.88 11.45
N THR A 192 -11.64 3.10 10.52
CA THR A 192 -10.48 3.95 10.76
C THR A 192 -10.89 5.42 10.73
N LEU A 193 -10.66 6.13 11.83
CA LEU A 193 -10.85 7.58 11.97
C LEU A 193 -9.47 8.23 11.79
N ARG A 194 -9.12 8.48 10.54
CA ARG A 194 -7.74 8.76 10.13
C ARG A 194 -7.11 9.94 10.85
N ASP A 195 -7.78 11.08 10.85
CA ASP A 195 -7.18 12.34 11.31
C ASP A 195 -7.29 12.53 12.84
N SER A 196 -8.23 11.84 13.52
CA SER A 196 -8.28 11.84 14.98
C SER A 196 -7.34 10.82 15.63
N GLY A 197 -6.81 9.87 14.86
CA GLY A 197 -5.94 8.80 15.38
C GLY A 197 -6.70 7.78 16.22
N GLU A 198 -7.92 7.43 15.80
CA GLU A 198 -8.83 6.55 16.51
C GLU A 198 -9.43 5.50 15.57
N ILE A 199 -10.07 4.51 16.13
CA ILE A 199 -11.04 3.67 15.43
C ILE A 199 -12.40 3.75 16.10
N ALA A 200 -13.46 3.65 15.31
CA ALA A 200 -14.79 3.36 15.80
C ALA A 200 -15.07 1.86 15.62
N LEU A 201 -15.46 1.19 16.70
CA LEU A 201 -16.11 -0.11 16.61
C LEU A 201 -17.62 0.13 16.49
N ILE A 202 -18.21 -0.38 15.42
CA ILE A 202 -19.65 -0.21 15.13
C ILE A 202 -20.30 -1.60 15.07
N ASP A 203 -21.37 -1.77 15.79
CA ASP A 203 -22.18 -2.98 15.73
C ASP A 203 -22.97 -3.02 14.43
N GLY A 204 -22.67 -4.00 13.58
CA GLY A 204 -23.33 -4.17 12.29
C GLY A 204 -24.82 -4.57 12.38
N ASP A 205 -25.26 -5.12 13.51
CA ASP A 205 -26.67 -5.48 13.70
C ASP A 205 -27.51 -4.25 14.10
N THR A 206 -27.03 -3.46 15.07
CA THR A 206 -27.76 -2.30 15.61
C THR A 206 -27.40 -0.97 14.97
N LYS A 207 -26.32 -0.89 14.19
CA LYS A 207 -25.73 0.34 13.59
C LYS A 207 -25.24 1.36 14.63
N LYS A 208 -25.02 0.92 15.88
CA LYS A 208 -24.57 1.78 16.99
C LYS A 208 -23.07 1.67 17.17
N ILE A 209 -22.44 2.78 17.56
CA ILE A 209 -21.05 2.81 17.97
C ILE A 209 -20.91 2.09 19.30
N VAL A 210 -20.06 1.05 19.33
CA VAL A 210 -19.73 0.27 20.52
C VAL A 210 -18.69 0.98 21.37
N ASN A 211 -17.62 1.47 20.70
CA ASN A 211 -16.53 2.23 21.34
C ASN A 211 -15.79 3.06 20.31
N ILE A 212 -15.23 4.18 20.75
CA ILE A 212 -14.21 4.95 20.04
C ILE A 212 -12.89 4.72 20.78
N ILE A 213 -11.92 4.15 20.11
CA ILE A 213 -10.67 3.69 20.72
C ILE A 213 -9.49 4.47 20.14
N ARG A 214 -8.73 5.09 21.03
CA ARG A 214 -7.53 5.82 20.64
C ARG A 214 -6.43 4.85 20.21
N THR A 215 -5.81 5.12 19.06
CA THR A 215 -4.76 4.30 18.46
C THR A 215 -3.57 5.16 18.02
N GLY A 216 -2.92 4.83 16.91
CA GLY A 216 -1.85 5.62 16.34
C GLY A 216 -2.35 6.74 15.43
N TYR A 217 -1.48 7.67 15.08
CA TYR A 217 -1.79 8.76 14.16
C TYR A 217 -2.03 8.25 12.74
N ALA A 218 -2.96 8.88 12.04
CA ALA A 218 -3.36 8.57 10.67
C ALA A 218 -3.62 7.06 10.46
N VAL A 219 -4.57 6.54 11.24
CA VAL A 219 -4.95 5.11 11.24
C VAL A 219 -5.17 4.64 9.82
N HIS A 220 -4.52 3.53 9.46
CA HIS A 220 -4.49 3.06 8.08
C HIS A 220 -5.35 1.81 7.86
N ILE A 221 -5.10 0.75 8.59
CA ILE A 221 -5.84 -0.51 8.45
C ILE A 221 -6.05 -1.21 9.80
N SER A 222 -7.04 -2.10 9.80
CA SER A 222 -7.26 -3.10 10.83
C SER A 222 -7.14 -4.51 10.25
N ARG A 223 -6.63 -5.45 11.04
CA ARG A 223 -6.57 -6.87 10.72
C ARG A 223 -7.08 -7.70 11.88
N MET A 224 -7.74 -8.79 11.54
CA MET A 224 -8.33 -9.68 12.51
C MET A 224 -7.40 -10.85 12.81
N SER A 225 -7.28 -11.23 14.08
CA SER A 225 -6.64 -12.47 14.46
C SER A 225 -7.38 -13.68 13.87
N SER A 226 -6.68 -14.79 13.74
CA SER A 226 -7.26 -16.03 13.18
C SER A 226 -8.42 -16.55 14.00
N SER A 227 -8.37 -16.38 15.33
CA SER A 227 -9.45 -16.76 16.25
C SER A 227 -10.68 -15.83 16.20
N GLY A 228 -10.56 -14.65 15.59
CA GLY A 228 -11.61 -13.62 15.62
C GLY A 228 -11.71 -12.87 16.95
N ARG A 229 -10.76 -13.05 17.88
CA ARG A 229 -10.76 -12.37 19.18
C ARG A 229 -10.08 -11.00 19.16
N TYR A 230 -8.89 -10.94 18.54
CA TYR A 230 -8.06 -9.74 18.58
C TYR A 230 -8.13 -8.95 17.28
N LEU A 231 -8.22 -7.64 17.41
CA LEU A 231 -8.12 -6.70 16.31
C LEU A 231 -6.78 -5.96 16.41
N PHE A 232 -5.99 -6.04 15.35
CA PHE A 232 -4.73 -5.32 15.19
C PHE A 232 -4.98 -4.07 14.38
N VAL A 233 -4.60 -2.92 14.92
CA VAL A 233 -4.76 -1.62 14.26
C VAL A 233 -3.41 -0.98 14.10
N ILE A 234 -3.09 -0.47 12.91
CA ILE A 234 -1.83 0.22 12.64
C ILE A 234 -2.08 1.64 12.13
N GLY A 235 -1.36 2.59 12.72
CA GLY A 235 -1.28 3.97 12.26
C GLY A 235 -0.06 4.22 11.37
N ARG A 236 -0.09 5.30 10.62
CA ARG A 236 1.06 5.72 9.80
C ARG A 236 2.28 6.10 10.64
N ASP A 237 2.11 6.49 11.88
CA ASP A 237 3.18 6.71 12.86
C ASP A 237 3.85 5.42 13.34
N ALA A 238 3.53 4.29 12.71
CA ALA A 238 4.02 2.95 13.03
C ALA A 238 3.62 2.44 14.42
N LYS A 239 2.59 3.03 15.02
CA LYS A 239 2.00 2.50 16.25
C LYS A 239 1.02 1.38 15.91
N ILE A 240 1.13 0.26 16.63
CA ILE A 240 0.20 -0.86 16.58
C ILE A 240 -0.52 -0.94 17.91
N ASN A 241 -1.82 -1.09 17.83
CA ASN A 241 -2.71 -1.35 18.96
C ASN A 241 -3.36 -2.71 18.82
N LEU A 242 -3.38 -3.47 19.91
CA LEU A 242 -4.08 -4.74 20.03
C LEU A 242 -5.34 -4.56 20.85
N ILE A 243 -6.48 -4.83 20.25
CA ILE A 243 -7.80 -4.68 20.88
C ILE A 243 -8.38 -6.06 21.14
N ASP A 244 -8.87 -6.31 22.35
CA ASP A 244 -9.55 -7.56 22.71
C ASP A 244 -11.07 -7.36 22.58
N LEU A 245 -11.65 -8.02 21.58
CA LEU A 245 -13.10 -7.95 21.30
C LEU A 245 -13.95 -8.77 22.29
N TRP A 246 -13.32 -9.58 23.16
CA TRP A 246 -14.03 -10.37 24.15
C TRP A 246 -14.31 -9.64 25.47
N MET A 247 -13.66 -8.49 25.69
CA MET A 247 -13.92 -7.66 26.86
C MET A 247 -15.38 -7.21 26.89
N GLU A 248 -15.93 -6.91 28.06
CA GLU A 248 -17.27 -6.34 28.23
C GLU A 248 -17.46 -5.12 27.32
N LYS A 249 -16.50 -4.21 27.35
CA LYS A 249 -16.32 -3.14 26.37
C LYS A 249 -14.99 -3.36 25.66
N PRO A 250 -14.98 -3.74 24.37
CA PRO A 250 -13.74 -3.92 23.62
C PRO A 250 -12.83 -2.71 23.68
N ASP A 251 -11.53 -2.93 24.02
CA ASP A 251 -10.56 -1.85 24.14
C ASP A 251 -9.12 -2.36 23.97
N ASN A 252 -8.14 -1.44 23.97
CA ASN A 252 -6.72 -1.71 23.84
C ASN A 252 -6.20 -2.57 25.01
N VAL A 253 -5.47 -3.63 24.69
CA VAL A 253 -4.81 -4.52 25.66
C VAL A 253 -3.29 -4.51 25.56
N ALA A 254 -2.75 -4.06 24.42
CA ALA A 254 -1.31 -3.84 24.24
C ALA A 254 -1.05 -2.83 23.12
N GLU A 255 0.12 -2.20 23.16
CA GLU A 255 0.57 -1.28 22.12
C GLU A 255 2.08 -1.32 21.95
N ILE A 256 2.55 -1.02 20.73
CA ILE A 256 3.97 -0.90 20.38
C ILE A 256 4.15 0.08 19.23
N LYS A 257 5.31 0.73 19.16
CA LYS A 257 5.74 1.49 17.99
C LYS A 257 6.89 0.74 17.28
N VAL A 258 6.66 0.31 16.04
CA VAL A 258 7.58 -0.56 15.27
C VAL A 258 8.48 0.18 14.28
N GLY A 259 8.36 1.49 14.20
CA GLY A 259 9.10 2.33 13.28
C GLY A 259 8.67 3.78 13.39
N LEU A 260 8.97 4.58 12.37
CA LEU A 260 8.51 5.97 12.26
C LEU A 260 7.34 6.11 11.29
N GLU A 261 7.29 5.27 10.26
CA GLU A 261 6.16 5.16 9.34
C GLU A 261 5.89 3.70 9.01
N ALA A 262 4.62 3.29 9.03
CA ALA A 262 4.19 1.93 8.69
C ALA A 262 2.80 1.93 8.05
N ARG A 263 2.46 0.82 7.36
CA ARG A 263 1.17 0.71 6.69
C ARG A 263 0.51 -0.64 6.78
N SER A 264 1.22 -1.69 7.13
CA SER A 264 0.67 -3.03 7.09
C SER A 264 0.94 -3.82 8.36
N VAL A 265 -0.06 -4.60 8.75
CA VAL A 265 -0.01 -5.57 9.84
C VAL A 265 -0.84 -6.79 9.43
N ASP A 266 -0.43 -7.98 9.80
CA ASP A 266 -1.23 -9.20 9.69
C ASP A 266 -0.86 -10.20 10.78
N THR A 267 -1.57 -11.32 10.87
CA THR A 267 -1.38 -12.33 11.90
C THR A 267 -1.24 -13.72 11.30
N SER A 268 -0.56 -14.64 12.01
CA SER A 268 -0.38 -16.01 11.56
C SER A 268 -1.73 -16.75 11.50
N LYS A 269 -1.99 -17.39 10.32
CA LYS A 269 -3.24 -18.11 10.03
C LYS A 269 -3.04 -19.59 9.75
N TYR A 270 -1.79 -20.05 9.60
CA TYR A 270 -1.52 -21.43 9.28
C TYR A 270 -1.85 -22.33 10.49
N LYS A 271 -2.45 -23.50 10.20
CA LYS A 271 -2.89 -24.49 11.21
C LYS A 271 -1.78 -24.81 12.22
N GLY A 272 -2.08 -24.67 13.51
CA GLY A 272 -1.16 -24.84 14.63
C GLY A 272 -0.30 -23.62 14.97
N TYR A 273 -0.48 -22.52 14.26
CA TYR A 273 0.16 -21.22 14.50
C TYR A 273 -0.83 -20.08 14.58
N GLU A 274 -2.13 -20.39 14.64
CA GLU A 274 -3.19 -19.38 14.73
C GLU A 274 -2.91 -18.45 15.91
N ASP A 275 -2.93 -17.14 15.64
CA ASP A 275 -2.70 -16.04 16.61
C ASP A 275 -1.34 -16.08 17.34
N LYS A 276 -0.44 -17.00 16.98
CA LYS A 276 0.86 -17.11 17.64
C LYS A 276 1.76 -15.92 17.37
N TYR A 277 1.74 -15.43 16.15
CA TYR A 277 2.56 -14.32 15.69
C TYR A 277 1.73 -13.23 15.02
N ALA A 278 2.21 -11.99 15.15
CA ALA A 278 1.83 -10.87 14.32
C ALA A 278 3.06 -10.36 13.58
N ILE A 279 2.85 -9.74 12.42
CA ILE A 279 3.90 -9.12 11.63
C ILE A 279 3.47 -7.72 11.24
N ALA A 280 4.40 -6.76 11.29
CA ALA A 280 4.19 -5.42 10.79
C ALA A 280 5.24 -5.03 9.76
N GLY A 281 4.82 -4.31 8.73
CA GLY A 281 5.70 -3.77 7.70
C GLY A 281 5.83 -2.27 7.82
N THR A 282 7.07 -1.78 7.83
CA THR A 282 7.36 -0.36 7.97
C THR A 282 7.83 0.25 6.66
N TYR A 283 7.58 1.55 6.53
CA TYR A 283 8.10 2.39 5.46
C TYR A 283 9.44 2.99 5.88
N TRP A 284 9.55 3.39 7.15
CA TRP A 284 10.81 3.81 7.72
C TRP A 284 10.97 3.35 9.18
N PRO A 285 12.11 2.74 9.56
CA PRO A 285 13.09 2.14 8.64
C PRO A 285 12.43 1.10 7.73
N PRO A 286 12.96 0.84 6.52
CA PRO A 286 12.41 -0.18 5.62
C PRO A 286 12.73 -1.59 6.17
N GLN A 287 11.76 -2.16 6.88
CA GLN A 287 11.91 -3.42 7.60
C GLN A 287 10.54 -4.06 7.86
N TYR A 288 10.54 -5.32 8.28
CA TYR A 288 9.39 -5.94 8.91
C TYR A 288 9.74 -6.47 10.30
N VAL A 289 8.73 -6.52 11.16
CA VAL A 289 8.87 -6.89 12.56
C VAL A 289 7.90 -8.01 12.87
N ILE A 290 8.41 -9.13 13.39
CA ILE A 290 7.60 -10.25 13.89
C ILE A 290 7.47 -10.10 15.40
N MET A 291 6.23 -10.24 15.89
CA MET A 291 5.83 -10.03 17.29
C MET A 291 5.00 -11.22 17.78
N LYS A 292 4.86 -11.38 19.10
CA LYS A 292 3.82 -12.26 19.67
C LYS A 292 2.43 -11.71 19.35
N GLY A 293 1.54 -12.61 18.96
CA GLY A 293 0.20 -12.23 18.52
C GLY A 293 -0.73 -11.76 19.65
N ASP A 294 -0.47 -12.16 20.89
CA ASP A 294 -1.29 -11.84 22.05
C ASP A 294 -0.78 -10.65 22.88
N THR A 295 0.49 -10.28 22.74
CA THR A 295 1.13 -9.24 23.56
C THR A 295 1.83 -8.15 22.78
N LEU A 296 2.03 -8.31 21.47
CA LEU A 296 2.85 -7.45 20.62
C LEU A 296 4.33 -7.40 21.04
N GLU A 297 4.82 -8.35 21.86
CA GLU A 297 6.23 -8.42 22.20
C GLU A 297 7.08 -8.55 20.93
N PRO A 298 8.02 -7.65 20.65
CA PRO A 298 8.85 -7.71 19.46
C PRO A 298 9.86 -8.86 19.56
N LEU A 299 9.86 -9.75 18.58
CA LEU A 299 10.69 -10.96 18.56
C LEU A 299 11.82 -10.88 17.55
N ARG A 300 11.53 -10.37 16.34
CA ARG A 300 12.48 -10.35 15.23
C ARG A 300 12.27 -9.12 14.35
N ILE A 301 13.39 -8.55 13.88
CA ILE A 301 13.42 -7.46 12.89
C ILE A 301 14.24 -7.93 11.71
N GLU A 302 13.75 -7.68 10.49
CA GLU A 302 14.47 -7.94 9.25
C GLU A 302 14.42 -6.71 8.34
N SER A 303 15.58 -6.28 7.86
CA SER A 303 15.69 -5.17 6.90
C SER A 303 15.25 -5.62 5.51
N THR A 304 14.59 -4.71 4.79
CA THR A 304 14.21 -4.93 3.38
C THR A 304 15.10 -4.17 2.40
N ARG A 305 16.13 -3.46 2.89
CA ARG A 305 17.11 -2.77 2.03
C ARG A 305 17.77 -3.76 1.06
N GLY A 306 17.94 -3.36 -0.18
CA GLY A 306 18.49 -4.25 -1.19
C GLY A 306 18.39 -3.69 -2.61
N VAL A 307 18.62 -4.55 -3.58
CA VAL A 307 18.63 -4.18 -5.00
C VAL A 307 17.26 -4.41 -5.65
N THR A 308 16.97 -3.62 -6.67
CA THR A 308 15.75 -3.72 -7.49
C THR A 308 15.77 -4.95 -8.40
N VAL A 309 14.59 -5.48 -8.74
CA VAL A 309 14.48 -6.70 -9.56
C VAL A 309 14.82 -6.47 -11.03
N ASP A 310 14.72 -5.24 -11.52
CA ASP A 310 14.89 -4.87 -12.93
C ASP A 310 16.29 -4.34 -13.25
N THR A 311 16.78 -3.31 -12.52
CA THR A 311 18.03 -2.66 -12.82
C THR A 311 19.19 -3.10 -11.93
N GLN A 312 18.91 -3.87 -10.86
CA GLN A 312 19.87 -4.27 -9.81
C GLN A 312 20.49 -3.08 -9.05
N ASP A 313 19.86 -1.91 -9.11
CA ASP A 313 20.30 -0.74 -8.36
C ASP A 313 19.92 -0.90 -6.88
N TYR A 314 20.83 -0.50 -5.99
CA TYR A 314 20.57 -0.46 -4.56
C TYR A 314 19.52 0.62 -4.23
N HIS A 315 18.47 0.21 -3.50
CA HIS A 315 17.46 1.14 -3.00
C HIS A 315 17.54 1.24 -1.46
N PRO A 316 17.71 2.45 -0.91
CA PRO A 316 17.86 2.63 0.56
C PRO A 316 16.54 2.60 1.32
N GLU A 317 15.39 2.76 0.65
CA GLU A 317 14.05 2.85 1.24
C GLU A 317 13.06 1.89 0.53
N PRO A 318 13.31 0.57 0.50
CA PRO A 318 12.35 -0.37 -0.07
C PRO A 318 11.29 -0.70 0.98
N ARG A 319 10.17 0.00 0.90
CA ARG A 319 9.09 0.00 1.90
C ARG A 319 8.24 -1.26 1.84
N VAL A 320 7.80 -1.74 3.00
CA VAL A 320 6.85 -2.86 3.08
C VAL A 320 5.42 -2.33 2.95
N ALA A 321 4.81 -2.50 1.79
CA ALA A 321 3.51 -1.91 1.48
C ALA A 321 2.32 -2.74 1.97
N ALA A 322 2.37 -4.05 1.78
CA ALA A 322 1.32 -4.97 2.22
C ALA A 322 1.89 -6.29 2.72
N ILE A 323 1.20 -6.88 3.68
CA ILE A 323 1.48 -8.22 4.20
C ILE A 323 0.17 -9.00 4.23
N VAL A 324 0.26 -10.29 3.88
CA VAL A 324 -0.82 -11.27 4.10
C VAL A 324 -0.25 -12.56 4.66
N ALA A 325 -1.04 -13.27 5.46
CA ALA A 325 -0.67 -14.58 5.99
C ALA A 325 -1.09 -15.69 5.04
N SER A 326 -0.19 -16.62 4.74
CA SER A 326 -0.47 -17.80 3.93
C SER A 326 -1.41 -18.76 4.66
N HIS A 327 -2.36 -19.34 3.91
CA HIS A 327 -3.24 -20.42 4.39
C HIS A 327 -2.64 -21.82 4.21
N PHE A 328 -1.54 -21.94 3.42
CA PHE A 328 -0.96 -23.23 3.00
C PHE A 328 0.36 -23.56 3.68
N LYS A 329 1.06 -22.57 4.20
CA LYS A 329 2.36 -22.71 4.85
C LYS A 329 2.47 -21.74 6.02
N PRO A 330 3.34 -22.01 7.02
CA PRO A 330 3.60 -21.06 8.10
C PRO A 330 4.44 -19.88 7.60
N GLU A 331 3.86 -19.10 6.69
CA GLU A 331 4.54 -18.02 5.99
C GLU A 331 3.71 -16.74 5.96
N PHE A 332 4.40 -15.60 6.07
CA PHE A 332 3.88 -14.31 5.68
C PHE A 332 4.36 -13.97 4.27
N VAL A 333 3.46 -13.41 3.46
CA VAL A 333 3.79 -12.86 2.15
C VAL A 333 3.99 -11.36 2.32
N VAL A 334 5.21 -10.89 2.14
CA VAL A 334 5.62 -9.51 2.39
C VAL A 334 5.98 -8.84 1.06
N ASN A 335 5.28 -7.77 0.72
CA ASN A 335 5.50 -7.02 -0.53
C ASN A 335 6.47 -5.87 -0.29
N VAL A 336 7.63 -5.91 -0.92
CA VAL A 336 8.66 -4.88 -0.85
C VAL A 336 8.56 -3.98 -2.08
N LYS A 337 8.11 -2.76 -1.84
CA LYS A 337 7.59 -1.87 -2.88
C LYS A 337 8.61 -1.48 -3.94
N GLU A 338 9.67 -0.79 -3.54
CA GLU A 338 10.60 -0.16 -4.48
C GLU A 338 11.55 -1.17 -5.14
N THR A 339 11.87 -2.26 -4.46
CA THR A 339 12.70 -3.32 -5.06
C THR A 339 11.91 -4.27 -5.95
N GLY A 340 10.59 -4.35 -5.77
CA GLY A 340 9.73 -5.26 -6.54
C GLY A 340 9.82 -6.72 -6.07
N LYS A 341 10.33 -6.95 -4.86
CA LYS A 341 10.49 -8.27 -4.28
C LYS A 341 9.28 -8.67 -3.46
N ILE A 342 8.88 -9.92 -3.58
CA ILE A 342 7.86 -10.54 -2.75
C ILE A 342 8.58 -11.58 -1.89
N LEU A 343 8.50 -11.44 -0.57
CA LEU A 343 9.18 -12.31 0.39
C LEU A 343 8.18 -13.27 1.01
N LEU A 344 8.45 -14.57 0.93
CA LEU A 344 7.73 -15.58 1.71
C LEU A 344 8.54 -15.85 2.97
N VAL A 345 8.11 -15.26 4.07
CA VAL A 345 8.81 -15.29 5.35
C VAL A 345 8.26 -16.42 6.19
N ASN A 346 9.04 -17.50 6.34
CA ASN A 346 8.64 -18.68 7.08
C ASN A 346 8.90 -18.49 8.58
N TYR A 347 7.83 -18.43 9.36
CA TYR A 347 7.87 -18.19 10.80
C TYR A 347 7.89 -19.48 11.65
N LYS A 348 8.14 -20.65 11.05
CA LYS A 348 8.21 -21.94 11.78
C LYS A 348 9.30 -21.92 12.85
N ASP A 349 10.46 -21.36 12.52
CA ASP A 349 11.57 -21.12 13.44
C ASP A 349 12.09 -19.69 13.29
N LEU A 350 11.88 -18.85 14.29
CA LEU A 350 12.34 -17.46 14.27
C LEU A 350 13.85 -17.30 14.52
N ASN A 351 14.53 -18.31 15.06
CA ASN A 351 15.99 -18.29 15.24
C ASN A 351 16.72 -18.63 13.96
N ALA A 352 16.11 -19.49 13.13
CA ALA A 352 16.59 -19.85 11.79
C ALA A 352 15.55 -19.41 10.74
N LEU A 353 15.22 -18.11 10.73
CA LEU A 353 14.21 -17.56 9.82
C LEU A 353 14.63 -17.80 8.38
N THR A 354 13.76 -18.45 7.62
CA THR A 354 13.97 -18.67 6.19
C THR A 354 13.04 -17.78 5.38
N THR A 355 13.59 -17.16 4.33
CA THR A 355 12.84 -16.30 3.43
C THR A 355 13.06 -16.73 2.00
N THR A 356 11.98 -17.03 1.28
CA THR A 356 12.02 -17.21 -0.18
C THR A 356 11.77 -15.87 -0.83
N GLU A 357 12.74 -15.40 -1.60
CA GLU A 357 12.63 -14.16 -2.38
C GLU A 357 12.11 -14.45 -3.77
N ILE A 358 11.05 -13.75 -4.18
CA ILE A 358 10.43 -13.84 -5.50
C ILE A 358 10.56 -12.47 -6.17
N GLY A 359 11.20 -12.42 -7.35
CA GLY A 359 11.19 -11.24 -8.19
C GLY A 359 9.82 -11.05 -8.84
N GLY A 360 9.18 -9.92 -8.58
CA GLY A 360 7.94 -9.49 -9.22
C GLY A 360 8.18 -8.31 -10.16
N ALA A 361 7.50 -7.22 -9.92
CA ALA A 361 7.69 -5.94 -10.60
C ALA A 361 7.78 -4.82 -9.55
N ARG A 362 8.52 -3.75 -9.87
CA ARG A 362 8.70 -2.62 -8.94
C ARG A 362 7.39 -1.94 -8.58
N PHE A 363 7.39 -1.30 -7.42
CA PHE A 363 6.28 -0.55 -6.85
C PHE A 363 5.09 -1.42 -6.44
N LEU A 364 5.40 -2.61 -5.90
CA LEU A 364 4.39 -3.45 -5.24
C LEU A 364 3.66 -2.67 -4.15
N HIS A 365 2.34 -2.80 -4.09
CA HIS A 365 1.52 -2.05 -3.16
C HIS A 365 0.56 -2.98 -2.41
N ASP A 366 -0.69 -2.96 -2.74
CA ASP A 366 -1.77 -3.72 -2.15
C ASP A 366 -2.18 -4.90 -3.03
N GLY A 367 -2.87 -5.84 -2.45
CA GLY A 367 -3.34 -7.03 -3.13
C GLY A 367 -4.12 -7.94 -2.20
N GLY A 368 -4.69 -8.99 -2.76
CA GLY A 368 -5.50 -9.96 -2.04
C GLY A 368 -5.40 -11.36 -2.63
N TRP A 369 -6.00 -12.29 -1.90
CA TRP A 369 -6.10 -13.67 -2.32
C TRP A 369 -7.14 -13.84 -3.43
N ASP A 370 -6.90 -14.78 -4.32
CA ASP A 370 -7.95 -15.33 -5.16
C ASP A 370 -8.99 -16.10 -4.30
N SER A 371 -10.11 -16.48 -4.90
CA SER A 371 -11.18 -17.19 -4.19
C SER A 371 -10.75 -18.53 -3.55
N THR A 372 -9.63 -19.12 -4.00
CA THR A 372 -9.06 -20.36 -3.42
C THR A 372 -8.10 -20.09 -2.28
N LYS A 373 -7.70 -18.83 -2.04
CA LYS A 373 -6.66 -18.40 -1.09
C LYS A 373 -5.28 -18.99 -1.36
N ARG A 374 -5.06 -19.59 -2.54
CA ARG A 374 -3.78 -20.14 -2.97
C ARG A 374 -2.93 -19.11 -3.70
N TYR A 375 -3.56 -18.30 -4.52
CA TYR A 375 -2.86 -17.33 -5.34
C TYR A 375 -3.04 -15.92 -4.76
N PHE A 376 -1.92 -15.28 -4.49
CA PHE A 376 -1.90 -13.89 -4.05
C PHE A 376 -1.64 -12.99 -5.25
N LEU A 377 -2.56 -12.05 -5.49
CA LEU A 377 -2.48 -11.09 -6.58
C LEU A 377 -2.14 -9.72 -6.00
N VAL A 378 -1.02 -9.14 -6.41
CA VAL A 378 -0.54 -7.86 -5.89
C VAL A 378 -0.26 -6.88 -7.01
N ALA A 379 -0.73 -5.66 -6.83
CA ALA A 379 -0.52 -4.56 -7.77
C ALA A 379 0.90 -4.01 -7.68
N ALA A 380 1.60 -3.95 -8.81
CA ALA A 380 2.81 -3.17 -9.01
C ALA A 380 2.41 -1.86 -9.70
N ASN A 381 2.03 -0.85 -8.89
CA ASN A 381 1.30 0.34 -9.34
C ASN A 381 1.96 1.05 -10.54
N GLN A 382 3.21 1.50 -10.38
CA GLN A 382 3.93 2.26 -11.41
C GLN A 382 4.41 1.38 -12.57
N SER A 383 4.36 0.06 -12.40
CA SER A 383 4.68 -0.90 -13.46
C SER A 383 3.45 -1.33 -14.27
N ASN A 384 2.25 -0.89 -13.89
CA ASN A 384 0.96 -1.25 -14.52
C ASN A 384 0.78 -2.77 -14.65
N LYS A 385 1.15 -3.51 -13.60
CA LYS A 385 1.12 -4.97 -13.58
C LYS A 385 0.47 -5.50 -12.31
N ILE A 386 -0.07 -6.70 -12.41
CA ILE A 386 -0.43 -7.53 -11.27
C ILE A 386 0.53 -8.73 -11.23
N ALA A 387 1.27 -8.87 -10.13
CA ALA A 387 2.06 -10.07 -9.88
C ALA A 387 1.18 -11.13 -9.22
N VAL A 388 1.22 -12.35 -9.74
CA VAL A 388 0.46 -13.49 -9.22
C VAL A 388 1.44 -14.49 -8.60
N VAL A 389 1.32 -14.72 -7.30
CA VAL A 389 2.19 -15.63 -6.53
C VAL A 389 1.40 -16.86 -6.09
N ASP A 390 1.89 -18.04 -6.42
CA ASP A 390 1.40 -19.29 -5.87
C ASP A 390 2.02 -19.50 -4.48
N ALA A 391 1.26 -19.20 -3.43
CA ALA A 391 1.74 -19.32 -2.05
C ALA A 391 1.93 -20.78 -1.60
N LYS A 392 1.30 -21.74 -2.27
CA LYS A 392 1.49 -23.17 -2.00
C LYS A 392 2.83 -23.65 -2.56
N GLU A 393 3.15 -23.28 -3.80
CA GLU A 393 4.40 -23.69 -4.46
C GLU A 393 5.57 -22.74 -4.10
N GLY A 394 5.29 -21.51 -3.67
CA GLY A 394 6.31 -20.53 -3.33
C GLY A 394 6.99 -19.92 -4.56
N LYS A 395 6.24 -19.60 -5.61
CA LYS A 395 6.79 -19.09 -6.88
C LYS A 395 5.90 -18.04 -7.54
N LEU A 396 6.51 -17.21 -8.37
CA LEU A 396 5.79 -16.34 -9.29
C LEU A 396 5.07 -17.21 -10.33
N THR A 397 3.78 -16.98 -10.49
CA THR A 397 2.95 -17.69 -11.49
C THR A 397 2.81 -16.88 -12.76
N ALA A 398 2.60 -15.56 -12.64
CA ALA A 398 2.46 -14.65 -13.77
C ALA A 398 2.74 -13.20 -13.37
N LEU A 399 3.11 -12.39 -14.36
CA LEU A 399 3.01 -10.94 -14.36
C LEU A 399 1.97 -10.56 -15.41
N VAL A 400 0.86 -9.96 -14.98
CA VAL A 400 -0.28 -9.63 -15.85
C VAL A 400 -0.28 -8.13 -16.09
N ASP A 401 -0.22 -7.72 -17.36
CA ASP A 401 -0.38 -6.32 -17.75
C ASP A 401 -1.84 -5.89 -17.55
N VAL A 402 -2.03 -4.72 -16.94
CA VAL A 402 -3.34 -4.13 -16.63
C VAL A 402 -3.34 -2.64 -16.96
N GLY A 403 -4.41 -1.95 -16.64
CA GLY A 403 -4.53 -0.50 -16.84
C GLY A 403 -3.56 0.33 -15.97
N HIS A 404 -3.65 1.64 -16.12
CA HIS A 404 -2.70 2.59 -15.56
C HIS A 404 -2.85 2.75 -14.04
N ILE A 405 -1.80 2.47 -13.29
CA ILE A 405 -1.70 2.54 -11.83
C ILE A 405 -2.77 1.68 -11.14
N PRO A 406 -2.69 0.33 -11.21
CA PRO A 406 -3.65 -0.55 -10.54
C PRO A 406 -3.63 -0.33 -9.03
N HIS A 407 -4.80 -0.29 -8.41
CA HIS A 407 -4.99 -0.17 -6.97
C HIS A 407 -6.22 -0.96 -6.51
N PRO A 408 -6.06 -2.25 -6.25
CA PRO A 408 -7.18 -3.14 -5.92
C PRO A 408 -7.74 -2.99 -4.51
N GLY A 409 -7.01 -2.38 -3.57
CA GLY A 409 -7.26 -2.57 -2.15
C GLY A 409 -6.96 -4.02 -1.77
N ARG A 410 -7.95 -4.90 -1.85
CA ARG A 410 -7.76 -6.36 -1.77
C ARG A 410 -8.19 -7.08 -3.06
N GLY A 411 -8.71 -6.32 -4.01
CA GLY A 411 -9.37 -6.85 -5.19
C GLY A 411 -10.77 -7.37 -4.89
N ALA A 412 -11.42 -7.91 -5.91
CA ALA A 412 -12.75 -8.48 -5.78
C ALA A 412 -12.84 -9.81 -6.52
N ASN A 413 -13.30 -10.85 -5.82
CA ASN A 413 -13.47 -12.19 -6.36
C ASN A 413 -14.92 -12.45 -6.74
N PHE A 414 -15.17 -12.92 -7.95
CA PHE A 414 -16.49 -13.42 -8.35
C PHE A 414 -16.40 -14.46 -9.47
N VAL A 415 -17.51 -15.14 -9.72
CA VAL A 415 -17.62 -16.05 -10.85
C VAL A 415 -18.25 -15.30 -12.03
N HIS A 416 -17.43 -15.04 -13.05
CA HIS A 416 -17.87 -14.40 -14.27
C HIS A 416 -18.70 -15.39 -15.11
N PRO A 417 -19.86 -14.99 -15.67
CA PRO A 417 -20.73 -15.92 -16.42
C PRO A 417 -20.04 -16.65 -17.58
N LYS A 418 -19.09 -15.98 -18.25
CA LYS A 418 -18.38 -16.53 -19.41
C LYS A 418 -17.00 -17.11 -19.08
N PHE A 419 -16.25 -16.48 -18.18
CA PHE A 419 -14.82 -16.77 -17.99
C PHE A 419 -14.53 -17.60 -16.74
N GLY A 420 -15.53 -17.90 -15.91
CA GLY A 420 -15.37 -18.60 -14.63
C GLY A 420 -14.80 -17.68 -13.54
N PRO A 421 -14.07 -18.22 -12.55
CA PRO A 421 -13.52 -17.42 -11.46
C PRO A 421 -12.58 -16.30 -11.95
N VAL A 422 -12.83 -15.08 -11.50
CA VAL A 422 -12.00 -13.90 -11.78
C VAL A 422 -11.69 -13.16 -10.50
N TRP A 423 -10.59 -12.40 -10.54
CA TRP A 423 -10.21 -11.40 -9.57
C TRP A 423 -10.11 -10.03 -10.27
N ALA A 424 -10.69 -9.00 -9.69
CA ALA A 424 -10.80 -7.69 -10.30
C ALA A 424 -9.95 -6.64 -9.59
N THR A 425 -9.43 -5.66 -10.35
CA THR A 425 -8.74 -4.47 -9.85
C THR A 425 -9.26 -3.21 -10.53
N GLY A 426 -9.47 -2.14 -9.74
CA GLY A 426 -9.59 -0.78 -10.25
C GLY A 426 -8.24 -0.14 -10.48
N HIS A 427 -8.23 1.11 -10.97
CA HIS A 427 -7.04 1.88 -11.27
C HIS A 427 -7.12 3.30 -10.72
N LEU A 428 -5.97 3.85 -10.32
CA LEU A 428 -5.84 5.25 -9.94
C LEU A 428 -5.75 6.15 -11.16
N GLY A 429 -5.02 5.69 -12.18
CA GLY A 429 -4.65 6.51 -13.34
C GLY A 429 -5.67 6.57 -14.46
N GLU A 430 -6.68 5.72 -14.45
CA GLU A 430 -7.71 5.67 -15.49
C GLU A 430 -9.02 5.04 -14.98
N GLU A 431 -10.09 5.12 -15.76
CA GLU A 431 -11.40 4.60 -15.39
C GLU A 431 -11.57 3.08 -15.57
N SER A 432 -10.59 2.38 -16.12
CA SER A 432 -10.71 0.95 -16.41
C SER A 432 -10.74 0.07 -15.16
N ILE A 433 -11.39 -1.08 -15.28
CA ILE A 433 -11.41 -2.15 -14.27
C ILE A 433 -10.99 -3.43 -15.00
N SER A 434 -9.86 -4.01 -14.57
CA SER A 434 -9.33 -5.23 -15.18
C SER A 434 -9.84 -6.47 -14.46
N LEU A 435 -10.42 -7.42 -15.20
CA LEU A 435 -10.85 -8.73 -14.70
C LEU A 435 -9.81 -9.78 -15.13
N ILE A 436 -9.19 -10.44 -14.15
CA ILE A 436 -8.14 -11.44 -14.36
C ILE A 436 -8.69 -12.82 -14.03
N GLY A 437 -8.61 -13.76 -14.98
CA GLY A 437 -9.01 -15.16 -14.76
C GLY A 437 -8.11 -15.84 -13.72
N THR A 438 -8.69 -16.60 -12.78
CA THR A 438 -7.95 -17.18 -11.64
C THR A 438 -8.05 -18.70 -11.52
N ASP A 439 -8.66 -19.40 -12.48
CA ASP A 439 -8.80 -20.86 -12.43
C ASP A 439 -7.88 -21.58 -13.44
N PRO A 440 -6.69 -22.04 -13.01
CA PRO A 440 -5.76 -22.76 -13.90
C PRO A 440 -6.16 -24.22 -14.17
N LYS A 441 -7.25 -24.71 -13.60
CA LYS A 441 -7.69 -26.11 -13.75
C LYS A 441 -8.82 -26.24 -14.77
N LYS A 442 -9.97 -25.62 -14.48
CA LYS A 442 -11.18 -25.76 -15.31
C LYS A 442 -11.28 -24.69 -16.41
N HIS A 443 -10.66 -23.52 -16.19
CA HIS A 443 -10.69 -22.39 -17.12
C HIS A 443 -9.27 -21.99 -17.56
N LYS A 444 -8.43 -23.00 -17.82
CA LYS A 444 -6.98 -22.87 -18.07
C LYS A 444 -6.63 -21.83 -19.16
N GLN A 445 -7.45 -21.72 -20.21
CA GLN A 445 -7.24 -20.77 -21.32
C GLN A 445 -7.36 -19.29 -20.86
N TYR A 446 -8.06 -19.03 -19.76
CA TYR A 446 -8.31 -17.71 -19.21
C TYR A 446 -7.42 -17.37 -17.99
N ALA A 447 -6.77 -18.38 -17.41
CA ALA A 447 -5.99 -18.20 -16.21
C ALA A 447 -4.83 -17.23 -16.42
N TRP A 448 -4.67 -16.30 -15.47
CA TRP A 448 -3.60 -15.33 -15.39
C TRP A 448 -3.52 -14.39 -16.60
N LYS A 449 -4.68 -14.05 -17.13
CA LYS A 449 -4.86 -13.08 -18.22
C LYS A 449 -5.99 -12.12 -17.88
N VAL A 450 -5.91 -10.89 -18.35
CA VAL A 450 -7.07 -10.01 -18.40
C VAL A 450 -8.06 -10.59 -19.39
N VAL A 451 -9.22 -11.01 -18.90
CA VAL A 451 -10.28 -11.64 -19.70
C VAL A 451 -11.33 -10.63 -20.15
N GLN A 452 -11.46 -9.53 -19.42
CA GLN A 452 -12.33 -8.41 -19.77
C GLN A 452 -11.83 -7.14 -19.09
N VAL A 453 -12.01 -6.00 -19.75
CA VAL A 453 -11.83 -4.68 -19.19
C VAL A 453 -13.19 -3.99 -19.18
N LEU A 454 -13.61 -3.53 -18.00
CA LEU A 454 -14.84 -2.74 -17.85
C LEU A 454 -14.48 -1.26 -17.82
N LYS A 455 -15.36 -0.42 -18.34
CA LYS A 455 -15.28 1.03 -18.20
C LYS A 455 -16.04 1.45 -16.96
N GLY A 456 -15.33 2.04 -15.97
CA GLY A 456 -15.90 2.64 -14.77
C GLY A 456 -16.23 4.12 -14.95
N GLN A 457 -16.57 4.80 -13.86
CA GLN A 457 -16.99 6.21 -13.89
C GLN A 457 -15.82 7.20 -13.93
N GLY A 458 -14.59 6.76 -13.63
CA GLY A 458 -13.40 7.61 -13.63
C GLY A 458 -12.22 6.95 -12.96
N GLY A 459 -11.04 7.55 -13.08
CA GLY A 459 -9.85 7.16 -12.31
C GLY A 459 -9.96 7.56 -10.85
N GLY A 460 -8.96 7.17 -10.04
CA GLY A 460 -8.92 7.48 -8.61
C GLY A 460 -9.58 6.43 -7.71
N SER A 461 -9.79 5.20 -8.22
CA SER A 461 -10.31 4.06 -7.44
C SER A 461 -9.29 3.61 -6.39
N LEU A 462 -9.75 3.46 -5.14
CA LEU A 462 -8.97 2.88 -4.05
C LEU A 462 -9.43 1.47 -3.68
N PHE A 463 -10.72 1.19 -3.80
CA PHE A 463 -11.28 -0.10 -3.41
C PHE A 463 -12.33 -0.58 -4.41
N ILE A 464 -12.27 -1.86 -4.65
CA ILE A 464 -13.25 -2.63 -5.39
C ILE A 464 -13.72 -3.78 -4.52
N LYS A 465 -15.02 -4.10 -4.53
CA LYS A 465 -15.56 -5.10 -3.61
C LYS A 465 -16.69 -5.91 -4.21
N THR A 466 -16.67 -7.20 -3.89
CA THR A 466 -17.78 -8.15 -4.07
C THR A 466 -18.01 -8.93 -2.78
N HIS A 467 -19.01 -9.79 -2.77
CA HIS A 467 -19.23 -10.77 -1.72
C HIS A 467 -19.74 -12.08 -2.34
N PRO A 468 -19.41 -13.27 -1.81
CA PRO A 468 -19.83 -14.55 -2.38
C PRO A 468 -21.35 -14.74 -2.53
N LYS A 469 -22.14 -14.00 -1.73
CA LYS A 469 -23.61 -14.02 -1.76
C LYS A 469 -24.22 -12.91 -2.60
N SER A 470 -23.40 -12.00 -3.17
CA SER A 470 -23.87 -10.87 -3.97
C SER A 470 -23.60 -11.07 -5.46
N ARG A 471 -24.39 -10.38 -6.28
CA ARG A 471 -24.17 -10.25 -7.73
C ARG A 471 -23.77 -8.83 -8.12
N ASN A 472 -23.31 -8.02 -7.14
CA ASN A 472 -22.84 -6.66 -7.35
C ASN A 472 -21.33 -6.56 -7.24
N LEU A 473 -20.72 -5.82 -8.17
CA LEU A 473 -19.35 -5.37 -8.10
C LEU A 473 -19.35 -3.87 -7.83
N TRP A 474 -18.87 -3.46 -6.66
CA TRP A 474 -18.83 -2.07 -6.20
C TRP A 474 -17.44 -1.48 -6.43
N VAL A 475 -17.39 -0.25 -6.95
CA VAL A 475 -16.15 0.45 -7.27
C VAL A 475 -16.24 1.89 -6.79
N ASP A 476 -15.34 2.27 -5.88
CA ASP A 476 -15.20 3.66 -5.44
C ASP A 476 -14.23 4.45 -6.32
N THR A 477 -14.30 5.77 -6.24
CA THR A 477 -13.39 6.68 -6.95
C THR A 477 -13.09 7.94 -6.12
N PRO A 478 -12.70 7.81 -4.82
CA PRO A 478 -12.57 8.95 -3.91
C PRO A 478 -11.47 9.94 -4.29
N LEU A 479 -10.50 9.54 -5.09
CA LEU A 479 -9.39 10.41 -5.51
C LEU A 479 -9.64 11.10 -6.85
N ASN A 480 -10.82 10.91 -7.45
CA ASN A 480 -11.18 11.64 -8.66
C ASN A 480 -11.36 13.13 -8.32
N PRO A 481 -10.81 14.05 -9.14
CA PRO A 481 -10.96 15.48 -8.90
C PRO A 481 -12.39 16.01 -9.17
N ASP A 482 -13.19 15.30 -9.98
CA ASP A 482 -14.59 15.67 -10.22
C ASP A 482 -15.45 15.27 -9.01
N PRO A 483 -16.11 16.24 -8.34
CA PRO A 483 -16.98 15.94 -7.20
C PRO A 483 -18.16 15.01 -7.54
N LYS A 484 -18.68 15.05 -8.77
CA LYS A 484 -19.76 14.14 -9.21
C LYS A 484 -19.31 12.68 -9.17
N ILE A 485 -18.03 12.44 -9.42
CA ILE A 485 -17.41 11.11 -9.42
C ILE A 485 -16.98 10.73 -8.00
N SER A 486 -16.22 11.59 -7.32
CA SER A 486 -15.67 11.27 -5.98
C SER A 486 -16.72 11.18 -4.87
N GLN A 487 -17.93 11.74 -5.08
CA GLN A 487 -19.04 11.72 -4.12
C GLN A 487 -20.07 10.60 -4.39
N SER A 488 -19.80 9.73 -5.35
CA SER A 488 -20.65 8.63 -5.76
C SER A 488 -19.89 7.31 -5.86
N VAL A 489 -20.59 6.21 -6.08
CA VAL A 489 -19.99 4.91 -6.37
C VAL A 489 -20.60 4.29 -7.62
N ALA A 490 -19.80 3.55 -8.37
CA ALA A 490 -20.28 2.71 -9.45
C ALA A 490 -20.62 1.30 -8.94
N VAL A 491 -21.74 0.74 -9.42
CA VAL A 491 -22.12 -0.63 -9.15
C VAL A 491 -22.47 -1.36 -10.45
N PHE A 492 -21.79 -2.47 -10.71
CA PHE A 492 -22.03 -3.33 -11.86
C PHE A 492 -22.87 -4.54 -11.43
N ASP A 493 -23.74 -4.97 -12.32
CA ASP A 493 -24.40 -6.27 -12.23
C ASP A 493 -23.45 -7.35 -12.82
N ILE A 494 -22.97 -8.27 -11.99
CA ILE A 494 -22.03 -9.31 -12.39
C ILE A 494 -22.62 -10.22 -13.49
N ASP A 495 -23.94 -10.40 -13.53
CA ASP A 495 -24.62 -11.20 -14.54
C ASP A 495 -24.76 -10.47 -15.89
N ASN A 496 -24.57 -9.14 -15.91
CA ASN A 496 -24.77 -8.27 -17.07
C ASN A 496 -23.70 -7.19 -17.20
N LEU A 497 -22.42 -7.53 -17.03
CA LEU A 497 -21.31 -6.57 -17.01
C LEU A 497 -21.23 -5.69 -18.27
N ASP A 498 -21.63 -6.22 -19.43
CA ASP A 498 -21.62 -5.48 -20.70
C ASP A 498 -22.66 -4.34 -20.77
N LYS A 499 -23.64 -4.31 -19.84
CA LYS A 499 -24.58 -3.19 -19.71
C LYS A 499 -23.99 -1.97 -19.00
N GLY A 500 -22.75 -2.08 -18.52
CA GLY A 500 -22.11 -1.01 -17.72
C GLY A 500 -22.57 -0.99 -16.26
N TYR A 501 -22.61 0.18 -15.67
CA TYR A 501 -22.83 0.37 -14.23
C TYR A 501 -23.95 1.36 -13.95
N ALA A 502 -24.52 1.25 -12.76
CA ALA A 502 -25.33 2.31 -12.17
C ALA A 502 -24.47 3.19 -11.24
N VAL A 503 -24.79 4.46 -11.13
CA VAL A 503 -24.15 5.40 -10.20
C VAL A 503 -25.09 5.66 -9.03
N LEU A 504 -24.58 5.53 -7.80
CA LEU A 504 -25.33 5.82 -6.60
C LEU A 504 -24.75 7.06 -5.90
N PRO A 505 -25.58 8.08 -5.59
CA PRO A 505 -25.15 9.35 -5.01
C PRO A 505 -24.97 9.24 -3.49
N ILE A 506 -24.02 8.44 -3.04
CA ILE A 506 -23.83 8.07 -1.63
C ILE A 506 -23.61 9.28 -0.72
N ALA A 507 -22.84 10.28 -1.19
CA ALA A 507 -22.61 11.48 -0.39
C ALA A 507 -23.87 12.33 -0.22
N GLU A 508 -24.74 12.38 -1.23
CA GLU A 508 -26.06 13.02 -1.14
C GLU A 508 -26.94 12.31 -0.09
N TRP A 509 -26.97 10.96 -0.13
CA TRP A 509 -27.71 10.16 0.83
C TRP A 509 -27.24 10.33 2.28
N ALA A 510 -25.99 10.70 2.49
CA ALA A 510 -25.47 11.00 3.81
C ALA A 510 -26.12 12.25 4.44
N GLY A 511 -26.67 13.16 3.63
CA GLY A 511 -27.32 14.38 4.11
C GLY A 511 -26.38 15.26 4.93
N LEU A 512 -25.12 15.39 4.50
CA LEU A 512 -24.10 16.24 5.12
C LEU A 512 -24.17 17.64 4.49
N GLY A 513 -23.76 18.66 5.25
CA GLY A 513 -23.72 20.06 4.79
C GLY A 513 -22.88 20.25 3.52
N GLU A 514 -22.73 21.50 3.07
CA GLU A 514 -21.94 21.86 1.87
C GLU A 514 -20.45 21.51 2.02
N GLY A 515 -19.71 21.55 0.91
CA GLY A 515 -18.27 21.32 0.85
C GLY A 515 -17.89 19.99 0.19
N ALA A 516 -16.60 19.82 -0.05
CA ALA A 516 -16.04 18.63 -0.70
C ALA A 516 -16.24 17.37 0.14
N LYS A 517 -16.70 16.31 -0.49
CA LYS A 517 -16.87 15.00 0.13
C LYS A 517 -16.23 13.92 -0.73
N ARG A 518 -15.91 12.79 -0.12
CA ARG A 518 -15.38 11.62 -0.79
C ARG A 518 -16.06 10.37 -0.27
N VAL A 519 -16.46 9.51 -1.19
CA VAL A 519 -17.07 8.20 -0.87
C VAL A 519 -16.02 7.13 -1.06
N VAL A 520 -15.75 6.36 -0.02
CA VAL A 520 -14.64 5.40 -0.05
C VAL A 520 -14.99 4.08 0.63
N HIS A 521 -14.31 3.02 0.16
CA HIS A 521 -14.24 1.70 0.75
C HIS A 521 -15.60 1.03 0.93
N PRO A 522 -16.17 0.44 -0.12
CA PRO A 522 -17.28 -0.49 0.03
C PRO A 522 -16.86 -1.67 0.91
N GLU A 523 -17.63 -1.96 1.98
CA GLU A 523 -17.42 -3.14 2.83
C GLU A 523 -18.75 -3.79 3.15
N TYR A 524 -18.82 -5.11 3.01
CA TYR A 524 -20.01 -5.89 3.32
C TYR A 524 -20.13 -6.18 4.82
N ASN A 525 -21.38 -6.33 5.27
CA ASN A 525 -21.65 -6.96 6.56
C ASN A 525 -21.43 -8.48 6.48
N GLN A 526 -21.45 -9.17 7.63
CA GLN A 526 -21.26 -10.62 7.70
C GLN A 526 -22.28 -11.42 6.87
N ALA A 527 -23.52 -10.95 6.78
CA ALA A 527 -24.57 -11.60 6.01
C ALA A 527 -24.38 -11.44 4.50
N GLY A 528 -23.68 -10.41 4.05
CA GLY A 528 -23.45 -10.09 2.63
C GLY A 528 -24.67 -9.47 1.94
N ASP A 529 -25.56 -8.83 2.71
CA ASP A 529 -26.78 -8.18 2.23
C ASP A 529 -26.79 -6.66 2.41
N GLU A 530 -25.78 -6.12 3.08
CA GLU A 530 -25.54 -4.69 3.25
C GLU A 530 -24.13 -4.31 2.79
N VAL A 531 -24.02 -3.16 2.14
CA VAL A 531 -22.73 -2.54 1.78
C VAL A 531 -22.61 -1.20 2.47
N TRP A 532 -21.50 -1.00 3.17
CA TRP A 532 -21.22 0.18 3.98
C TRP A 532 -20.19 1.06 3.29
N PHE A 533 -20.43 2.36 3.20
CA PHE A 533 -19.54 3.34 2.61
C PHE A 533 -19.15 4.41 3.63
N SER A 534 -17.90 4.80 3.67
CA SER A 534 -17.49 6.01 4.38
C SER A 534 -17.71 7.22 3.49
N VAL A 535 -18.36 8.24 4.06
CA VAL A 535 -18.45 9.56 3.45
C VAL A 535 -17.66 10.51 4.33
N TRP A 536 -16.45 10.83 3.92
CA TRP A 536 -15.65 11.78 4.64
C TRP A 536 -15.76 13.17 4.02
N SER A 537 -15.83 14.17 4.87
CA SER A 537 -15.77 15.59 4.50
C SER A 537 -14.37 16.16 4.72
N ALA A 538 -14.14 17.40 4.30
CA ALA A 538 -12.92 18.13 4.59
C ALA A 538 -12.71 18.24 6.12
N LYS A 539 -11.48 18.54 6.52
CA LYS A 539 -11.06 18.67 7.93
C LYS A 539 -12.07 19.53 8.72
N ASN A 540 -12.47 19.04 9.89
CA ASN A 540 -13.44 19.67 10.79
C ASN A 540 -14.89 19.76 10.26
N GLN A 541 -15.27 18.98 9.27
CA GLN A 541 -16.65 18.86 8.79
C GLN A 541 -17.25 17.52 9.18
N GLU A 542 -18.59 17.51 9.31
CA GLU A 542 -19.36 16.30 9.61
C GLU A 542 -19.11 15.22 8.54
N SER A 543 -18.92 13.99 9.00
CA SER A 543 -18.76 12.79 8.18
C SER A 543 -19.81 11.75 8.54
N ALA A 544 -19.99 10.73 7.72
CA ALA A 544 -20.98 9.67 7.97
C ALA A 544 -20.53 8.32 7.42
N ILE A 545 -21.19 7.27 7.90
CA ILE A 545 -21.20 5.95 7.26
C ILE A 545 -22.59 5.75 6.64
N VAL A 546 -22.63 5.44 5.35
CA VAL A 546 -23.88 5.15 4.62
C VAL A 546 -24.00 3.65 4.42
N VAL A 547 -25.13 3.09 4.79
CA VAL A 547 -25.44 1.67 4.64
C VAL A 547 -26.46 1.51 3.51
N VAL A 548 -26.13 0.65 2.56
CA VAL A 548 -26.94 0.37 1.37
C VAL A 548 -27.40 -1.08 1.40
N ASP A 549 -28.64 -1.34 1.10
CA ASP A 549 -29.15 -2.69 0.84
C ASP A 549 -28.56 -3.20 -0.49
N ASP A 550 -27.81 -4.28 -0.46
CA ASP A 550 -27.08 -4.79 -1.62
C ASP A 550 -27.99 -5.17 -2.79
N LYS A 551 -29.10 -5.83 -2.49
CA LYS A 551 -30.01 -6.34 -3.53
C LYS A 551 -30.79 -5.24 -4.23
N SER A 552 -31.38 -4.33 -3.46
CA SER A 552 -32.19 -3.24 -4.01
C SER A 552 -31.38 -2.01 -4.40
N ARG A 553 -30.11 -1.92 -3.96
CA ARG A 553 -29.22 -0.77 -4.14
C ARG A 553 -29.80 0.53 -3.59
N LYS A 554 -30.63 0.45 -2.54
CA LYS A 554 -31.28 1.58 -1.89
C LYS A 554 -30.64 1.90 -0.55
N LEU A 555 -30.73 3.17 -0.16
CA LEU A 555 -30.32 3.61 1.17
C LEU A 555 -31.07 2.82 2.24
N LYS A 556 -30.36 2.27 3.23
CA LYS A 556 -30.90 1.55 4.38
C LYS A 556 -30.71 2.31 5.69
N ALA A 557 -29.54 2.91 5.90
CA ALA A 557 -29.25 3.68 7.09
C ALA A 557 -28.11 4.69 6.84
N VAL A 558 -28.08 5.74 7.67
CA VAL A 558 -26.97 6.68 7.77
C VAL A 558 -26.55 6.76 9.23
N ILE A 559 -25.27 6.49 9.50
CA ILE A 559 -24.69 6.57 10.83
C ILE A 559 -23.89 7.88 10.90
N LYS A 560 -24.31 8.77 11.78
CA LYS A 560 -23.67 10.05 12.08
C LYS A 560 -23.30 10.11 13.55
N ASP A 561 -22.11 10.61 13.83
CA ASP A 561 -21.62 10.87 15.17
C ASP A 561 -20.52 11.93 15.10
N PRO A 562 -20.44 12.89 16.01
CA PRO A 562 -19.39 13.91 16.03
C PRO A 562 -17.96 13.36 16.09
N HIS A 563 -17.79 12.13 16.60
CA HIS A 563 -16.49 11.45 16.67
C HIS A 563 -16.11 10.74 15.36
N LEU A 564 -17.00 10.61 14.38
CA LEU A 564 -16.68 10.03 13.07
C LEU A 564 -15.87 11.00 12.22
N ILE A 565 -14.64 11.31 12.65
CA ILE A 565 -13.73 12.25 11.98
C ILE A 565 -12.93 11.53 10.90
N THR A 566 -13.07 11.97 9.66
CA THR A 566 -12.38 11.41 8.48
C THR A 566 -12.42 9.87 8.47
N PRO A 567 -13.61 9.26 8.49
CA PRO A 567 -13.74 7.81 8.38
C PRO A 567 -13.26 7.38 7.00
N THR A 568 -12.30 6.44 6.94
CA THR A 568 -11.75 5.95 5.67
C THR A 568 -11.99 4.45 5.53
N GLY A 569 -11.01 3.62 5.87
CA GLY A 569 -11.16 2.18 5.82
C GLY A 569 -12.21 1.67 6.81
N LYS A 570 -13.03 0.71 6.37
CA LYS A 570 -13.93 -0.07 7.21
C LYS A 570 -13.64 -1.54 7.00
N PHE A 571 -13.60 -2.28 8.08
CA PHE A 571 -13.24 -3.69 8.04
C PHE A 571 -14.25 -4.47 8.87
N ASN A 572 -15.09 -5.25 8.19
CA ASN A 572 -15.97 -6.19 8.89
C ASN A 572 -15.11 -7.32 9.47
N VAL A 573 -15.36 -7.67 10.72
CA VAL A 573 -14.57 -8.68 11.45
C VAL A 573 -14.58 -10.03 10.73
N TYR A 574 -15.75 -10.55 10.36
CA TYR A 574 -15.87 -11.84 9.70
C TYR A 574 -15.16 -11.84 8.33
N ASN A 575 -15.41 -10.83 7.51
CA ASN A 575 -14.82 -10.75 6.17
C ASN A 575 -13.30 -10.63 6.25
N THR A 576 -12.78 -9.87 7.22
CA THR A 576 -11.34 -9.70 7.42
C THR A 576 -10.68 -10.98 7.96
N GLN A 577 -11.32 -11.68 8.90
CA GLN A 577 -10.86 -12.96 9.45
C GLN A 577 -10.76 -14.03 8.35
N HIS A 578 -11.75 -14.07 7.46
CA HIS A 578 -11.89 -15.10 6.44
C HIS A 578 -11.34 -14.70 5.07
N ASP A 579 -10.69 -13.53 4.94
CA ASP A 579 -10.17 -13.02 3.68
C ASP A 579 -11.22 -13.06 2.54
N ILE A 580 -12.40 -12.48 2.80
CA ILE A 580 -13.50 -12.35 1.84
C ILE A 580 -13.37 -11.01 1.12
N TYR A 581 -13.16 -11.09 -0.20
CA TYR A 581 -12.93 -9.91 -1.06
C TYR A 581 -13.84 -9.90 -2.28
#